data_05c21211afbefb6981e73fb7541ebf43
#
_entry.id   05c21211afbefb6981e73fb7541ebf43
#
_cell.length_a   1.000
_cell.length_b   1.000
_cell.length_c   1.000
_cell.angle_alpha   90.00
_cell.angle_beta   90.00
_cell.angle_gamma   90.00
#
_symmetry.space_group_name_H-M   'P 1'
#
loop_
_entity.id
_entity.type
_entity.pdbx_description
1 polymer ?
#
loop_
_entity_poly.entity_id
_entity_poly.type
_entity_poly.pdbx_seq_one_letter_code
_entity_poly.pdbx_strand_id
1 'polypeptide(L)'
;AAKYGLTEKFVDEDGNELLPSVNKGTDYKTGDSYDVTKDAKVITGYVLVKTTDVTGTFTDSDKTAVFTYKKIGKIVPVDPKGNPIPGADTPTYKNDPDDPSKVVPNEPTPDVPGYKTDVPNVTPEDPTKDTPVPYTKDETPAAKYGLTEKFVDEDGNELSPSVNKGTDYKTGDKYDVTKD
;
A
#
# COMPACT_ATOMS: atom_id res chain seq x y z
N ALA A 1 33.43 -30.72 -30.61
CA ALA A 1 33.46 -30.34 -29.21
C ALA A 1 32.03 -30.25 -28.65
N ALA A 2 31.84 -30.58 -27.38
CA ALA A 2 30.55 -30.51 -26.74
C ALA A 2 30.08 -29.03 -26.62
N LYS A 3 28.79 -28.83 -26.79
CA LYS A 3 28.14 -27.54 -26.66
C LYS A 3 27.16 -27.59 -25.49
N TYR A 4 27.06 -26.50 -24.77
CA TYR A 4 26.22 -26.40 -23.59
C TYR A 4 25.25 -25.21 -23.71
N GLY A 5 24.10 -25.33 -23.04
CA GLY A 5 23.09 -24.30 -23.02
C GLY A 5 23.08 -23.51 -21.72
N LEU A 6 22.58 -22.28 -21.79
CA LEU A 6 22.30 -21.44 -20.66
C LEU A 6 20.82 -21.06 -20.68
N THR A 7 20.15 -21.34 -19.58
CA THR A 7 18.72 -21.04 -19.39
C THR A 7 18.53 -20.13 -18.16
N GLU A 8 17.64 -19.16 -18.27
CA GLU A 8 17.22 -18.34 -17.15
C GLU A 8 15.83 -18.76 -16.68
N LYS A 9 15.65 -18.84 -15.37
CA LYS A 9 14.35 -19.09 -14.74
C LYS A 9 13.97 -17.98 -13.78
N PHE A 10 12.67 -17.68 -13.73
CA PHE A 10 12.06 -16.65 -12.89
C PHE A 10 11.00 -17.33 -12.04
N VAL A 11 11.29 -17.57 -10.77
CA VAL A 11 10.49 -18.42 -9.91
C VAL A 11 10.17 -17.74 -8.58
N ASP A 12 9.16 -18.24 -7.88
CA ASP A 12 8.91 -17.90 -6.48
C ASP A 12 9.77 -18.77 -5.56
N GLU A 13 9.62 -18.59 -4.25
CA GLU A 13 10.42 -19.34 -3.26
C GLU A 13 10.08 -20.84 -3.22
N ASP A 14 8.92 -21.24 -3.73
CA ASP A 14 8.51 -22.66 -3.83
C ASP A 14 8.95 -23.29 -5.16
N GLY A 15 9.60 -22.52 -6.02
CA GLY A 15 10.05 -22.99 -7.33
C GLY A 15 9.00 -22.87 -8.42
N ASN A 16 7.85 -22.26 -8.14
CA ASN A 16 6.82 -22.05 -9.15
C ASN A 16 7.25 -21.00 -10.16
N GLU A 17 7.03 -21.28 -11.43
CA GLU A 17 7.42 -20.40 -12.52
C GLU A 17 6.51 -19.16 -12.57
N LEU A 18 7.11 -17.97 -12.51
CA LEU A 18 6.39 -16.69 -12.58
C LEU A 18 6.39 -16.12 -13.99
N LEU A 19 7.45 -16.38 -14.76
CA LEU A 19 7.59 -16.02 -16.17
C LEU A 19 8.16 -17.22 -16.91
N PRO A 20 7.93 -17.33 -18.24
CA PRO A 20 8.55 -18.39 -19.03
C PRO A 20 10.07 -18.36 -18.95
N SER A 21 10.69 -19.50 -18.93
CA SER A 21 12.14 -19.64 -18.99
C SER A 21 12.68 -19.01 -20.28
N VAL A 22 13.87 -18.44 -20.20
CA VAL A 22 14.55 -17.81 -21.34
C VAL A 22 15.77 -18.62 -21.71
N ASN A 23 15.89 -19.00 -22.99
CA ASN A 23 17.09 -19.62 -23.53
C ASN A 23 18.08 -18.53 -23.92
N LYS A 24 19.27 -18.51 -23.28
CA LYS A 24 20.31 -17.51 -23.51
C LYS A 24 21.37 -17.97 -24.51
N GLY A 25 21.23 -19.18 -25.05
CA GLY A 25 22.16 -19.73 -26.02
C GLY A 25 22.42 -21.21 -25.77
N THR A 26 22.90 -21.91 -26.81
CA THR A 26 23.14 -23.36 -26.80
C THR A 26 24.52 -23.73 -27.29
N ASP A 27 25.37 -22.77 -27.58
CA ASP A 27 26.69 -22.98 -28.22
C ASP A 27 27.86 -22.64 -27.28
N TYR A 28 27.64 -22.64 -25.98
CA TYR A 28 28.71 -22.41 -25.01
C TYR A 28 29.64 -23.61 -24.97
N LYS A 29 30.90 -23.34 -24.73
CA LYS A 29 31.96 -24.35 -24.66
C LYS A 29 32.60 -24.33 -23.29
N THR A 30 33.30 -25.43 -22.96
CA THR A 30 34.13 -25.49 -21.76
C THR A 30 35.10 -24.30 -21.73
N GLY A 31 35.10 -23.57 -20.62
CA GLY A 31 35.89 -22.36 -20.42
C GLY A 31 35.18 -21.06 -20.70
N ASP A 32 34.03 -21.08 -21.37
CA ASP A 32 33.22 -19.86 -21.58
C ASP A 32 32.62 -19.39 -20.25
N SER A 33 32.74 -18.10 -20.00
CA SER A 33 32.15 -17.48 -18.82
C SER A 33 30.85 -16.74 -19.18
N TYR A 34 29.96 -16.61 -18.21
CA TYR A 34 28.70 -15.84 -18.36
C TYR A 34 28.42 -15.02 -17.13
N ASP A 35 27.70 -13.92 -17.33
CA ASP A 35 27.14 -13.08 -16.28
C ASP A 35 25.80 -12.55 -16.76
N VAL A 36 24.72 -13.04 -16.17
CA VAL A 36 23.35 -12.62 -16.48
C VAL A 36 22.69 -11.91 -15.28
N THR A 37 23.49 -11.40 -14.37
CA THR A 37 23.00 -10.70 -13.16
C THR A 37 22.02 -9.58 -13.51
N LYS A 38 22.26 -8.85 -14.61
CA LYS A 38 21.41 -7.74 -15.04
C LYS A 38 20.16 -8.15 -15.80
N ASP A 39 19.98 -9.44 -16.03
CA ASP A 39 18.81 -9.95 -16.76
C ASP A 39 17.57 -10.16 -15.88
N ALA A 40 17.68 -9.88 -14.58
CA ALA A 40 16.53 -9.93 -13.70
C ALA A 40 15.42 -8.99 -14.21
N LYS A 41 14.19 -9.49 -14.23
CA LYS A 41 13.03 -8.75 -14.75
C LYS A 41 12.20 -8.22 -13.59
N VAL A 42 11.56 -7.06 -13.82
CA VAL A 42 10.54 -6.55 -12.92
C VAL A 42 9.28 -7.37 -13.11
N ILE A 43 8.78 -7.99 -12.03
CA ILE A 43 7.56 -8.78 -12.04
C ILE A 43 6.53 -8.10 -11.15
N THR A 44 5.41 -7.66 -11.72
CA THR A 44 4.36 -6.96 -10.97
C THR A 44 3.88 -7.78 -9.78
N GLY A 45 3.93 -7.18 -8.60
CA GLY A 45 3.49 -7.81 -7.36
C GLY A 45 4.55 -8.67 -6.67
N TYR A 46 5.77 -8.72 -7.23
CA TYR A 46 6.89 -9.47 -6.68
C TYR A 46 8.18 -8.64 -6.68
N VAL A 47 9.09 -8.97 -5.78
CA VAL A 47 10.45 -8.42 -5.78
C VAL A 47 11.48 -9.56 -5.75
N LEU A 48 12.60 -9.30 -6.42
CA LEU A 48 13.75 -10.21 -6.45
C LEU A 48 14.37 -10.29 -5.06
N VAL A 49 14.50 -11.49 -4.52
CA VAL A 49 15.09 -11.73 -3.19
C VAL A 49 16.36 -12.58 -3.22
N LYS A 50 16.57 -13.31 -4.32
CA LYS A 50 17.73 -14.20 -4.43
C LYS A 50 18.08 -14.43 -5.89
N THR A 51 19.38 -14.56 -6.15
CA THR A 51 19.90 -15.02 -7.44
C THR A 51 20.76 -16.27 -7.22
N THR A 52 20.69 -17.21 -8.16
CA THR A 52 21.45 -18.47 -8.10
C THR A 52 22.09 -18.73 -9.45
N ASP A 53 23.40 -18.95 -9.45
CA ASP A 53 24.19 -19.28 -10.65
C ASP A 53 24.02 -18.28 -11.80
N VAL A 54 23.85 -16.98 -11.46
CA VAL A 54 23.73 -15.91 -12.46
C VAL A 54 25.08 -15.52 -13.07
N THR A 55 26.16 -16.01 -12.51
CA THR A 55 27.51 -15.93 -13.07
C THR A 55 28.17 -17.32 -13.00
N GLY A 56 29.09 -17.61 -13.90
CA GLY A 56 29.79 -18.87 -13.85
C GLY A 56 30.67 -19.11 -15.09
N THR A 57 31.24 -20.30 -15.14
CA THR A 57 32.07 -20.78 -16.24
C THR A 57 31.60 -22.18 -16.62
N PHE A 58 31.39 -22.39 -17.90
CA PHE A 58 31.00 -23.72 -18.40
C PHE A 58 32.17 -24.72 -18.26
N THR A 59 31.82 -25.89 -17.78
CA THR A 59 32.75 -27.01 -17.67
C THR A 59 32.30 -28.20 -18.53
N ASP A 60 31.28 -28.95 -18.07
CA ASP A 60 30.87 -30.21 -18.70
C ASP A 60 29.33 -30.40 -18.74
N SER A 61 28.57 -29.35 -18.48
CA SER A 61 27.13 -29.45 -18.46
C SER A 61 26.45 -28.11 -18.80
N ASP A 62 25.14 -28.16 -19.11
CA ASP A 62 24.30 -27.00 -19.23
C ASP A 62 24.19 -26.25 -17.89
N LYS A 63 23.97 -24.95 -17.95
CA LYS A 63 23.82 -24.09 -16.78
C LYS A 63 22.43 -23.47 -16.75
N THR A 64 21.93 -23.27 -15.54
CA THR A 64 20.64 -22.58 -15.30
C THR A 64 20.87 -21.47 -14.28
N ALA A 65 20.57 -20.24 -14.69
CA ALA A 65 20.51 -19.10 -13.79
C ALA A 65 19.08 -18.97 -13.24
N VAL A 66 18.95 -18.80 -11.93
CA VAL A 66 17.64 -18.71 -11.29
C VAL A 66 17.49 -17.38 -10.56
N PHE A 67 16.43 -16.65 -10.92
CA PHE A 67 16.00 -15.44 -10.22
C PHE A 67 14.80 -15.80 -9.36
N THR A 68 14.93 -15.65 -8.04
CA THR A 68 13.89 -16.02 -7.07
C THR A 68 13.22 -14.77 -6.52
N TYR A 69 11.90 -14.76 -6.55
CA TYR A 69 11.07 -13.63 -6.17
C TYR A 69 10.15 -13.97 -5.02
N LYS A 70 9.72 -12.96 -4.31
CA LYS A 70 8.73 -13.04 -3.25
C LYS A 70 7.65 -11.99 -3.43
N LYS A 71 6.43 -12.29 -3.01
CA LYS A 71 5.32 -11.33 -3.08
C LYS A 71 5.65 -10.06 -2.32
N ILE A 72 5.25 -8.93 -2.91
CA ILE A 72 5.34 -7.62 -2.26
C ILE A 72 4.30 -7.56 -1.14
N GLY A 73 4.71 -6.99 -0.02
CA GLY A 73 3.84 -6.72 1.13
C GLY A 73 2.91 -5.53 0.91
N LYS A 74 2.11 -5.24 1.93
CA LYS A 74 1.07 -4.22 1.89
C LYS A 74 1.04 -3.43 3.18
N ILE A 75 0.39 -2.26 3.13
CA ILE A 75 0.04 -1.48 4.31
C ILE A 75 -1.23 -2.09 4.90
N VAL A 76 -1.23 -2.33 6.20
CA VAL A 76 -2.39 -2.84 6.94
C VAL A 76 -2.77 -1.83 8.02
N PRO A 77 -3.86 -1.05 7.84
CA PRO A 77 -4.35 -0.21 8.91
C PRO A 77 -4.79 -1.03 10.11
N VAL A 78 -4.28 -0.68 11.28
CA VAL A 78 -4.59 -1.39 12.53
C VAL A 78 -5.13 -0.43 13.58
N ASP A 79 -5.93 -0.95 14.49
CA ASP A 79 -6.42 -0.20 15.65
C ASP A 79 -5.31 -0.06 16.72
N PRO A 80 -5.52 0.70 17.82
CA PRO A 80 -4.51 0.86 18.86
C PRO A 80 -4.07 -0.45 19.54
N LYS A 81 -4.86 -1.51 19.42
CA LYS A 81 -4.52 -2.84 19.93
C LYS A 81 -3.72 -3.67 18.93
N GLY A 82 -3.48 -3.15 17.71
CA GLY A 82 -2.77 -3.86 16.67
C GLY A 82 -3.63 -4.78 15.81
N ASN A 83 -4.95 -4.75 15.96
CA ASN A 83 -5.85 -5.54 15.13
C ASN A 83 -6.17 -4.83 13.82
N PRO A 84 -6.18 -5.54 12.69
CA PRO A 84 -6.60 -4.95 11.42
C PRO A 84 -8.01 -4.36 11.52
N ILE A 85 -8.20 -3.17 10.94
CA ILE A 85 -9.50 -2.51 10.91
C ILE A 85 -10.35 -3.16 9.82
N PRO A 86 -11.53 -3.73 10.16
CA PRO A 86 -12.38 -4.38 9.16
C PRO A 86 -12.79 -3.42 8.04
N GLY A 87 -12.70 -3.88 6.80
CA GLY A 87 -13.10 -3.11 5.63
C GLY A 87 -12.13 -2.00 5.20
N ALA A 88 -11.02 -1.82 5.91
CA ALA A 88 -10.00 -0.85 5.51
C ALA A 88 -9.24 -1.33 4.27
N ASP A 89 -8.90 -0.40 3.37
CA ASP A 89 -8.03 -0.70 2.24
C ASP A 89 -6.64 -1.13 2.73
N THR A 90 -6.04 -2.09 2.03
CA THR A 90 -4.70 -2.57 2.32
C THR A 90 -3.84 -2.48 1.06
N PRO A 91 -3.37 -1.27 0.70
CA PRO A 91 -2.65 -1.08 -0.54
C PRO A 91 -1.32 -1.84 -0.55
N THR A 92 -1.06 -2.54 -1.64
CA THR A 92 0.21 -3.21 -1.89
C THR A 92 1.24 -2.18 -2.35
N TYR A 93 2.48 -2.31 -1.87
CA TYR A 93 3.57 -1.50 -2.40
C TYR A 93 3.75 -1.73 -3.89
N LYS A 94 4.24 -0.72 -4.59
CA LYS A 94 4.39 -0.76 -6.05
C LYS A 94 5.83 -1.10 -6.44
N ASN A 95 5.98 -1.92 -7.45
CA ASN A 95 7.28 -2.24 -8.02
C ASN A 95 8.04 -0.97 -8.44
N ASP A 96 9.34 -0.92 -8.12
CA ASP A 96 10.24 0.03 -8.77
C ASP A 96 10.40 -0.41 -10.24
N PRO A 97 10.13 0.48 -11.22
CA PRO A 97 10.20 0.09 -12.63
C PRO A 97 11.63 -0.18 -13.12
N ASP A 98 12.64 0.28 -12.38
CA ASP A 98 14.04 0.20 -12.79
C ASP A 98 14.84 -0.81 -11.98
N ASP A 99 14.33 -1.28 -10.84
CA ASP A 99 15.03 -2.20 -9.97
C ASP A 99 14.09 -3.35 -9.54
N PRO A 100 14.35 -4.58 -10.03
CA PRO A 100 13.50 -5.74 -9.70
C PRO A 100 13.44 -6.08 -8.20
N SER A 101 14.40 -5.63 -7.40
CA SER A 101 14.49 -5.92 -5.96
C SER A 101 13.84 -4.87 -5.07
N LYS A 102 13.31 -3.80 -5.64
CA LYS A 102 12.82 -2.64 -4.88
C LYS A 102 11.38 -2.31 -5.17
N VAL A 103 10.78 -1.57 -4.24
CA VAL A 103 9.46 -0.93 -4.39
C VAL A 103 9.62 0.58 -4.39
N VAL A 104 8.61 1.28 -4.94
CA VAL A 104 8.55 2.74 -4.92
C VAL A 104 8.43 3.20 -3.47
N PRO A 105 9.24 4.18 -3.02
CA PRO A 105 9.16 4.71 -1.67
C PRO A 105 7.89 5.55 -1.46
N ASN A 106 7.57 5.81 -0.19
CA ASN A 106 6.51 6.73 0.22
C ASN A 106 5.12 6.31 -0.29
N GLU A 107 4.76 5.04 -0.13
CA GLU A 107 3.40 4.60 -0.44
C GLU A 107 2.42 5.30 0.49
N PRO A 108 1.41 6.02 -0.05
CA PRO A 108 0.45 6.72 0.79
C PRO A 108 -0.36 5.76 1.65
N THR A 109 -0.56 6.12 2.92
CA THR A 109 -1.49 5.39 3.77
C THR A 109 -2.93 5.65 3.30
N PRO A 110 -3.80 4.63 3.33
CA PRO A 110 -5.16 4.77 2.83
C PRO A 110 -6.03 5.59 3.79
N ASP A 111 -7.05 6.24 3.24
CA ASP A 111 -8.12 6.82 4.04
C ASP A 111 -9.00 5.69 4.60
N VAL A 112 -9.23 5.73 5.90
CA VAL A 112 -10.12 4.78 6.58
C VAL A 112 -11.27 5.58 7.19
N PRO A 113 -12.51 5.44 6.70
CA PRO A 113 -13.63 6.22 7.20
C PRO A 113 -13.81 6.10 8.72
N GLY A 114 -13.89 7.23 9.41
CA GLY A 114 -14.02 7.28 10.86
C GLY A 114 -12.73 7.10 11.65
N TYR A 115 -11.61 7.02 10.98
CA TYR A 115 -10.28 6.87 11.59
C TYR A 115 -9.29 7.89 11.03
N LYS A 116 -8.20 8.10 11.76
CA LYS A 116 -7.10 8.97 11.35
C LYS A 116 -5.77 8.34 11.73
N THR A 117 -4.72 8.70 11.03
CA THR A 117 -3.35 8.29 11.32
C THR A 117 -2.39 9.47 11.23
N ASP A 118 -1.32 9.42 12.03
CA ASP A 118 -0.22 10.39 11.95
C ASP A 118 0.87 9.96 10.96
N VAL A 119 0.68 8.81 10.30
CA VAL A 119 1.63 8.27 9.31
C VAL A 119 1.11 8.54 7.91
N PRO A 120 1.64 9.55 7.19
CA PRO A 120 1.11 9.91 5.87
C PRO A 120 1.51 8.95 4.76
N ASN A 121 2.66 8.27 4.90
CA ASN A 121 3.16 7.32 3.91
C ASN A 121 4.12 6.32 4.58
N VAL A 122 4.44 5.26 3.87
CA VAL A 122 5.34 4.20 4.35
C VAL A 122 6.37 3.88 3.27
N THR A 123 7.63 3.80 3.68
CA THR A 123 8.71 3.19 2.90
C THR A 123 9.17 1.97 3.66
N PRO A 124 8.86 0.75 3.21
CA PRO A 124 9.19 -0.45 3.97
C PRO A 124 10.69 -0.73 3.96
N GLU A 125 11.22 -1.19 5.09
CA GLU A 125 12.60 -1.72 5.14
C GLU A 125 12.70 -3.03 4.37
N ASP A 126 11.69 -3.89 4.52
CA ASP A 126 11.57 -5.14 3.79
C ASP A 126 10.29 -5.10 2.95
N PRO A 127 10.41 -4.92 1.62
CA PRO A 127 9.25 -4.80 0.76
C PRO A 127 8.39 -6.06 0.66
N THR A 128 8.86 -7.19 1.18
CA THR A 128 8.11 -8.46 1.16
C THR A 128 7.23 -8.67 2.38
N LYS A 129 7.30 -7.76 3.36
CA LYS A 129 6.54 -7.85 4.59
C LYS A 129 5.43 -6.81 4.62
N ASP A 130 4.30 -7.19 5.24
CA ASP A 130 3.22 -6.26 5.52
C ASP A 130 3.65 -5.28 6.61
N THR A 131 3.19 -4.04 6.50
CA THR A 131 3.47 -2.99 7.46
C THR A 131 2.18 -2.60 8.18
N PRO A 132 2.03 -2.91 9.46
CA PRO A 132 0.91 -2.41 10.24
C PRO A 132 1.09 -0.91 10.49
N VAL A 133 0.05 -0.13 10.25
CA VAL A 133 0.03 1.31 10.50
C VAL A 133 -1.07 1.62 11.51
N PRO A 134 -0.74 2.23 12.66
CA PRO A 134 -1.73 2.52 13.69
C PRO A 134 -2.65 3.66 13.28
N TYR A 135 -3.95 3.42 13.42
CA TYR A 135 -5.00 4.42 13.27
C TYR A 135 -5.77 4.54 14.58
N THR A 136 -6.29 5.74 14.84
CA THR A 136 -7.18 6.00 15.97
C THR A 136 -8.52 6.47 15.44
N LYS A 137 -9.59 6.29 16.24
CA LYS A 137 -10.91 6.83 15.87
C LYS A 137 -10.82 8.34 15.77
N ASP A 138 -11.39 8.89 14.71
CA ASP A 138 -11.55 10.32 14.55
C ASP A 138 -12.77 10.78 15.33
N GLU A 139 -12.54 11.35 16.51
CA GLU A 139 -13.58 11.80 17.44
C GLU A 139 -13.81 13.30 17.35
N THR A 140 -13.64 13.88 16.15
CA THR A 140 -13.91 15.30 15.97
C THR A 140 -15.34 15.62 16.45
N PRO A 141 -15.52 16.51 17.44
CA PRO A 141 -16.86 16.84 17.95
C PRO A 141 -17.75 17.36 16.84
N ALA A 142 -19.01 16.91 16.82
CA ALA A 142 -20.00 17.44 15.91
C ALA A 142 -20.21 18.93 16.19
N ALA A 143 -20.37 19.75 15.14
CA ALA A 143 -20.68 21.17 15.31
C ALA A 143 -22.02 21.35 16.03
N LYS A 144 -22.10 22.33 16.95
CA LYS A 144 -23.29 22.66 17.70
C LYS A 144 -23.80 24.04 17.29
N TYR A 145 -25.11 24.18 17.23
CA TYR A 145 -25.76 25.40 16.79
C TYR A 145 -26.77 25.88 17.82
N GLY A 146 -26.96 27.19 17.90
CA GLY A 146 -27.93 27.81 18.80
C GLY A 146 -29.23 28.18 18.09
N LEU A 147 -30.33 28.19 18.83
CA LEU A 147 -31.63 28.69 18.39
C LEU A 147 -32.06 29.85 19.30
N THR A 148 -32.33 31.01 18.70
CA THR A 148 -32.79 32.20 19.42
C THR A 148 -34.13 32.64 18.86
N GLU A 149 -35.07 32.98 19.75
CA GLU A 149 -36.35 33.59 19.37
C GLU A 149 -36.27 35.09 19.58
N LYS A 150 -36.82 35.86 18.64
CA LYS A 150 -36.97 37.31 18.74
C LYS A 150 -38.45 37.68 18.57
N PHE A 151 -38.88 38.68 19.35
CA PHE A 151 -40.22 39.19 19.33
C PHE A 151 -40.16 40.65 18.92
N VAL A 152 -40.52 40.94 17.66
CA VAL A 152 -40.31 42.26 17.04
C VAL A 152 -41.59 42.74 16.37
N ASP A 153 -41.73 44.09 16.18
CA ASP A 153 -42.76 44.68 15.36
C ASP A 153 -42.37 44.65 13.87
N GLU A 154 -43.22 45.21 13.01
CA GLU A 154 -42.95 45.21 11.56
C GLU A 154 -41.71 45.99 11.16
N ASP A 155 -41.22 46.90 11.99
CA ASP A 155 -40.03 47.69 11.75
C ASP A 155 -38.78 47.04 12.34
N GLY A 156 -38.87 45.86 12.94
CA GLY A 156 -37.78 45.15 13.56
C GLY A 156 -37.48 45.59 15.00
N ASN A 157 -38.30 46.44 15.58
CA ASN A 157 -38.12 46.87 16.99
C ASN A 157 -38.48 45.75 17.94
N GLU A 158 -37.60 45.49 18.92
CA GLU A 158 -37.82 44.44 19.89
C GLU A 158 -38.95 44.77 20.86
N LEU A 159 -39.95 43.88 20.96
CA LEU A 159 -41.13 44.02 21.84
C LEU A 159 -40.95 43.30 23.16
N SER A 160 -40.19 42.24 23.17
CA SER A 160 -39.82 41.43 24.33
C SER A 160 -38.37 41.01 24.22
N PRO A 161 -37.70 40.72 25.35
CA PRO A 161 -36.33 40.18 25.29
C PRO A 161 -36.24 38.90 24.47
N SER A 162 -35.13 38.75 23.73
CA SER A 162 -34.81 37.50 23.01
C SER A 162 -34.72 36.32 23.98
N VAL A 163 -35.15 35.16 23.54
CA VAL A 163 -35.11 33.93 24.33
C VAL A 163 -34.16 32.94 23.68
N ASN A 164 -33.22 32.44 24.45
CA ASN A 164 -32.32 31.36 24.00
C ASN A 164 -33.03 30.03 24.21
N LYS A 165 -33.30 29.31 23.14
CA LYS A 165 -34.00 28.01 23.15
C LYS A 165 -33.06 26.82 23.18
N GLY A 166 -31.78 27.02 23.29
CA GLY A 166 -30.77 25.98 23.36
C GLY A 166 -29.56 26.27 22.48
N THR A 167 -28.44 25.63 22.78
CA THR A 167 -27.16 25.83 22.09
C THR A 167 -26.53 24.52 21.59
N ASP A 168 -27.24 23.40 21.75
CA ASP A 168 -26.72 22.06 21.46
C ASP A 168 -27.41 21.39 20.27
N TYR A 169 -28.01 22.16 19.37
CA TYR A 169 -28.58 21.62 18.15
C TYR A 169 -27.47 21.14 17.20
N LYS A 170 -27.74 20.02 16.53
CA LYS A 170 -26.83 19.42 15.56
C LYS A 170 -27.44 19.51 14.16
N THR A 171 -26.61 19.37 13.14
CA THR A 171 -27.07 19.32 11.75
C THR A 171 -28.17 18.27 11.58
N GLY A 172 -29.32 18.70 11.02
CA GLY A 172 -30.47 17.83 10.81
C GLY A 172 -31.49 17.83 11.94
N ASP A 173 -31.17 18.42 13.11
CA ASP A 173 -32.14 18.58 14.20
C ASP A 173 -33.30 19.51 13.78
N LYS A 174 -34.50 19.14 14.15
CA LYS A 174 -35.70 19.92 13.84
C LYS A 174 -36.15 20.73 15.06
N TYR A 175 -36.76 21.86 14.80
CA TYR A 175 -37.38 22.65 15.85
C TYR A 175 -38.72 23.20 15.38
N ASP A 176 -39.64 23.45 16.33
CA ASP A 176 -40.91 24.11 16.11
C ASP A 176 -41.21 24.96 17.34
N VAL A 177 -41.17 26.27 17.18
CA VAL A 177 -41.42 27.25 18.25
C VAL A 177 -42.64 28.11 17.94
N THR A 178 -43.54 27.66 17.06
CA THR A 178 -44.73 28.42 16.66
C THR A 178 -45.71 28.66 17.81
N LYS A 179 -45.69 27.80 18.82
CA LYS A 179 -46.56 27.92 20.00
C LYS A 179 -45.92 28.69 21.16
N ASP A 180 -44.72 29.15 20.99
CA ASP A 180 -44.02 29.93 22.01
C ASP A 180 -44.41 31.39 21.95
#